data_49f9f79e3b3a8abf440fbf2223470d7f
#
_entry.id   49f9f79e3b3a8abf440fbf2223470d7f
#
_cell.length_a   1.000
_cell.length_b   1.000
_cell.length_c   1.000
_cell.angle_alpha   90.00
_cell.angle_beta   90.00
_cell.angle_gamma   90.00
#
_symmetry.space_group_name_H-M   'P 1'
#
loop_
_entity.id
_entity.type
_entity.pdbx_description
1 polymer ?
#
loop_
_entity_poly.entity_id
_entity_poly.type
_entity_poly.pdbx_seq_one_letter_code
_entity_poly.pdbx_strand_id
1 'polypeptide(L)'
;MNINAFNQALKTLKPAQELESIQLLEGDSLTGKHTLLHNSDSAALYHFNDLTGHMDLVCAWIEKFYAEMLLALLTGSEDALEAKEFIGKDCRAVLAEYKECFIYFPPKPEHTSLIAFRELIAHLRAPEGCPWDREQTHQTLKSNLLEETYEVLDAIEGGEPADLQEELGDLLLQIVLHAQIAVEDSEFSLDDVIQGINEKITFRHPHVFKDLDVNGVDDVLHNWEVLKSEERENNHKKKDSILESIPRALPSLLLAQNYQSRAARVGFDWPDVEPVLDKVVEEVGELREAKTREQQEAELGDLFFALVNVSRWYGFNAEDALRKMTLRFYRRFSRIEQEAVQTGRKVTDLTLEEMDRFWELAKQDEADDAQTDA
;
A
#
# COMPACT_ATOMS: atom_id res chain seq x y z
N MET A 1 7.94 13.76 33.07
CA MET A 1 7.20 14.90 32.45
C MET A 1 6.90 15.94 33.54
N ASN A 2 7.44 17.14 33.41
CA ASN A 2 7.17 18.24 34.35
C ASN A 2 5.91 19.00 33.89
N ILE A 3 4.76 18.72 34.52
CA ILE A 3 3.46 19.34 34.16
C ILE A 3 3.50 20.86 34.30
N ASN A 4 4.29 21.38 35.27
CA ASN A 4 4.41 22.82 35.48
C ASN A 4 5.11 23.51 34.31
N ALA A 5 6.17 22.92 33.78
CA ALA A 5 6.87 23.42 32.60
C ALA A 5 5.96 23.45 31.35
N PHE A 6 5.17 22.40 31.14
CA PHE A 6 4.18 22.40 30.06
C PHE A 6 3.09 23.46 30.24
N ASN A 7 2.58 23.65 31.46
CA ASN A 7 1.59 24.69 31.75
C ASN A 7 2.15 26.09 31.48
N GLN A 8 3.42 26.33 31.79
CA GLN A 8 4.08 27.58 31.48
C GLN A 8 4.29 27.79 30.00
N ALA A 9 4.71 26.75 29.29
CA ALA A 9 4.86 26.77 27.83
C ALA A 9 3.53 27.10 27.14
N LEU A 10 2.44 26.48 27.54
CA LEU A 10 1.10 26.77 27.00
C LEU A 10 0.67 28.24 27.25
N LYS A 11 0.98 28.82 28.44
CA LYS A 11 0.69 30.22 28.70
C LYS A 11 1.50 31.17 27.80
N THR A 12 2.71 30.78 27.45
CA THR A 12 3.63 31.58 26.65
C THR A 12 3.26 31.58 25.17
N LEU A 13 2.74 30.45 24.66
CA LEU A 13 2.36 30.30 23.26
C LEU A 13 1.24 31.24 22.80
N LYS A 14 0.35 31.68 23.67
CA LYS A 14 -0.82 32.52 23.34
C LYS A 14 -1.43 32.09 21.99
N PRO A 15 -1.96 30.87 21.87
CA PRO A 15 -2.48 30.37 20.63
C PRO A 15 -3.52 31.34 20.07
N ALA A 16 -3.39 31.72 18.80
CA ALA A 16 -4.32 32.63 18.13
C ALA A 16 -5.68 31.95 17.87
N GLN A 17 -5.79 30.66 18.15
CA GLN A 17 -7.00 29.85 18.03
C GLN A 17 -7.29 29.17 19.37
N GLU A 18 -8.56 29.01 19.71
CA GLU A 18 -8.99 28.13 20.78
C GLU A 18 -8.62 26.70 20.36
N LEU A 19 -7.56 26.15 20.96
CA LEU A 19 -7.15 24.78 20.71
C LEU A 19 -8.13 23.84 21.40
N GLU A 20 -8.83 23.01 20.63
CA GLU A 20 -9.71 21.97 21.19
C GLU A 20 -8.93 20.94 21.98
N SER A 21 -7.71 20.62 21.54
CA SER A 21 -6.80 19.70 22.20
C SER A 21 -5.34 20.01 21.92
N ILE A 22 -4.45 19.62 22.85
CA ILE A 22 -3.02 19.66 22.66
C ILE A 22 -2.37 18.40 23.24
N GLN A 23 -1.51 17.77 22.46
CA GLN A 23 -0.75 16.62 22.89
C GLN A 23 0.57 17.07 23.52
N LEU A 24 0.85 16.57 24.73
CA LEU A 24 2.08 16.85 25.45
C LEU A 24 3.00 15.62 25.37
N LEU A 25 4.18 15.78 24.79
CA LEU A 25 5.08 14.68 24.45
C LEU A 25 6.50 14.97 24.95
N GLU A 26 7.17 13.94 25.45
CA GLU A 26 8.59 14.00 25.72
C GLU A 26 9.37 13.70 24.44
N GLY A 27 10.24 14.62 24.03
CA GLY A 27 11.06 14.48 22.83
C GLY A 27 12.01 13.28 22.88
N ASP A 28 12.49 12.96 24.08
CA ASP A 28 13.36 11.78 24.30
C ASP A 28 12.63 10.45 23.98
N SER A 29 11.30 10.43 23.94
CA SER A 29 10.50 9.28 23.49
C SER A 29 10.68 8.97 22.00
N LEU A 30 11.28 9.89 21.24
CA LEU A 30 11.62 9.70 19.82
C LEU A 30 12.90 8.87 19.62
N THR A 31 13.65 8.54 20.67
CA THR A 31 14.84 7.68 20.58
C THR A 31 14.48 6.35 19.93
N GLY A 32 15.15 6.00 18.82
CA GLY A 32 14.88 4.79 18.03
C GLY A 32 13.56 4.81 17.25
N LYS A 33 12.89 5.96 17.14
CA LYS A 33 11.71 6.15 16.30
C LYS A 33 12.11 6.74 14.94
N HIS A 34 11.28 6.52 13.95
CA HIS A 34 11.48 6.99 12.59
C HIS A 34 10.43 8.02 12.17
N THR A 35 9.53 8.40 13.07
CA THR A 35 8.46 9.38 12.84
C THR A 35 8.09 10.09 14.12
N LEU A 36 7.48 11.28 14.02
CA LEU A 36 6.84 11.95 15.13
C LEU A 36 5.58 11.18 15.59
N LEU A 37 5.27 11.22 16.88
CA LEU A 37 4.27 10.36 17.50
C LEU A 37 2.94 11.07 17.79
N HIS A 38 2.72 12.28 17.26
CA HIS A 38 1.48 13.01 17.52
C HIS A 38 0.45 12.84 16.41
N ASN A 39 -0.83 12.98 16.78
CA ASN A 39 -1.91 13.10 15.82
C ASN A 39 -1.85 14.47 15.14
N SER A 40 -1.81 14.49 13.82
CA SER A 40 -1.66 15.72 13.03
C SER A 40 -2.83 16.70 13.13
N ASP A 41 -4.03 16.24 13.47
CA ASP A 41 -5.22 17.11 13.61
C ASP A 41 -5.23 17.90 14.92
N SER A 42 -4.38 17.55 15.87
CA SER A 42 -4.23 18.22 17.15
C SER A 42 -2.90 18.93 17.24
N ALA A 43 -2.85 20.06 17.92
CA ALA A 43 -1.58 20.67 18.26
C ALA A 43 -0.72 19.71 19.08
N ALA A 44 0.59 19.82 18.96
CA ALA A 44 1.53 19.06 19.78
C ALA A 44 2.62 19.94 20.35
N LEU A 45 3.02 19.66 21.58
CA LEU A 45 4.12 20.33 22.27
C LEU A 45 5.10 19.26 22.74
N TYR A 46 6.27 19.21 22.10
CA TYR A 46 7.37 18.33 22.47
C TYR A 46 8.34 19.05 23.40
N HIS A 47 8.69 18.39 24.49
CA HIS A 47 9.76 18.82 25.39
C HIS A 47 11.02 18.00 25.14
N PHE A 48 12.14 18.64 24.83
CA PHE A 48 13.44 18.01 24.64
C PHE A 48 14.38 18.44 25.77
N ASN A 49 14.92 17.47 26.50
CA ASN A 49 16.04 17.69 27.43
C ASN A 49 17.37 17.76 26.64
N ASP A 50 17.48 17.05 25.56
CA ASP A 50 18.60 17.10 24.62
C ASP A 50 18.12 16.93 23.18
N LEU A 51 17.82 18.04 22.52
CA LEU A 51 17.40 18.06 21.11
C LEU A 51 18.52 17.57 20.17
N THR A 52 19.78 17.67 20.59
CA THR A 52 20.95 17.37 19.71
C THR A 52 20.89 15.94 19.16
N GLY A 53 20.49 14.99 19.99
CA GLY A 53 20.34 13.57 19.59
C GLY A 53 19.16 13.29 18.67
N HIS A 54 18.24 14.23 18.52
CA HIS A 54 17.00 14.09 17.72
C HIS A 54 16.91 15.06 16.55
N MET A 55 17.89 15.96 16.40
CA MET A 55 17.86 17.09 15.46
C MET A 55 17.54 16.65 14.02
N ASP A 56 18.23 15.65 13.53
CA ASP A 56 18.06 15.20 12.14
C ASP A 56 16.66 14.64 11.88
N LEU A 57 16.12 13.85 12.80
CA LEU A 57 14.75 13.32 12.71
C LEU A 57 13.73 14.45 12.74
N VAL A 58 13.84 15.34 13.72
CA VAL A 58 12.89 16.44 13.93
C VAL A 58 12.91 17.40 12.73
N CYS A 59 14.10 17.80 12.28
CA CYS A 59 14.22 18.70 11.12
C CYS A 59 13.74 18.05 9.83
N ALA A 60 14.10 16.79 9.56
CA ALA A 60 13.62 16.09 8.37
C ALA A 60 12.08 16.01 8.33
N TRP A 61 11.45 15.83 9.48
CA TRP A 61 9.99 15.82 9.60
C TRP A 61 9.38 17.21 9.39
N ILE A 62 9.95 18.23 10.04
CA ILE A 62 9.48 19.60 9.89
C ILE A 62 9.61 20.06 8.44
N GLU A 63 10.76 19.84 7.82
CA GLU A 63 11.02 20.18 6.41
C GLU A 63 10.05 19.48 5.45
N LYS A 64 9.69 18.23 5.74
CA LYS A 64 8.81 17.45 4.88
C LYS A 64 7.32 17.77 5.05
N PHE A 65 6.86 17.94 6.28
CA PHE A 65 5.43 17.98 6.58
C PHE A 65 4.91 19.31 7.15
N TYR A 66 5.82 20.21 7.54
CA TYR A 66 5.51 21.50 8.15
C TYR A 66 6.31 22.64 7.52
N ALA A 67 6.92 22.44 6.33
CA ALA A 67 7.84 23.38 5.71
C ALA A 67 7.32 24.81 5.65
N GLU A 68 6.08 25.01 5.29
CA GLU A 68 5.44 26.33 5.13
C GLU A 68 4.59 26.72 6.36
N MET A 69 4.60 25.93 7.42
CA MET A 69 3.81 26.20 8.63
C MET A 69 4.62 26.99 9.63
N LEU A 70 3.91 27.80 10.43
CA LEU A 70 4.48 28.56 11.53
C LEU A 70 4.54 27.67 12.78
N LEU A 71 5.74 27.36 13.24
CA LEU A 71 6.03 26.63 14.47
C LEU A 71 6.51 27.60 15.53
N ALA A 72 6.54 27.17 16.80
CA ALA A 72 7.15 27.95 17.87
C ALA A 72 8.15 27.12 18.67
N LEU A 73 9.31 27.72 18.92
CA LEU A 73 10.34 27.25 19.83
C LEU A 73 10.21 28.01 21.15
N LEU A 74 10.12 27.28 22.27
CA LEU A 74 10.10 27.88 23.58
C LEU A 74 11.36 27.48 24.35
N THR A 75 12.02 28.49 24.91
CA THR A 75 13.29 28.35 25.62
C THR A 75 13.30 29.22 26.87
N GLY A 76 14.13 28.90 27.84
CA GLY A 76 14.25 29.63 29.06
C GLY A 76 14.15 28.74 30.30
N SER A 77 14.02 29.38 31.50
CA SER A 77 13.79 28.63 32.74
C SER A 77 12.31 28.25 32.91
N GLU A 78 12.03 27.25 33.75
CA GLU A 78 10.66 26.82 34.08
C GLU A 78 9.70 27.95 34.42
N ASP A 79 10.22 29.05 35.03
CA ASP A 79 9.41 30.20 35.46
C ASP A 79 9.31 31.31 34.41
N ALA A 80 10.17 31.30 33.37
CA ALA A 80 10.27 32.36 32.37
C ALA A 80 10.65 31.78 30.98
N LEU A 81 9.66 31.22 30.28
CA LEU A 81 9.82 30.76 28.89
C LEU A 81 9.57 31.91 27.90
N GLU A 82 10.39 31.99 26.89
CA GLU A 82 10.23 32.88 25.74
C GLU A 82 9.89 32.06 24.50
N ALA A 83 8.93 32.53 23.71
CA ALA A 83 8.55 31.93 22.47
C ALA A 83 9.20 32.63 21.29
N LYS A 84 9.81 31.87 20.39
CA LYS A 84 10.35 32.32 19.11
C LYS A 84 9.63 31.56 18.00
N GLU A 85 8.88 32.27 17.19
CA GLU A 85 8.21 31.71 16.03
C GLU A 85 9.17 31.52 14.84
N PHE A 86 9.00 30.49 14.05
CA PHE A 86 9.78 30.23 12.83
C PHE A 86 8.96 29.47 11.79
N ILE A 87 9.33 29.59 10.52
CA ILE A 87 8.76 28.80 9.44
C ILE A 87 9.48 27.46 9.37
N GLY A 88 8.76 26.36 9.14
CA GLY A 88 9.31 25.00 9.19
C GLY A 88 10.55 24.77 8.34
N LYS A 89 10.63 25.34 7.13
CA LYS A 89 11.81 25.26 6.27
C LYS A 89 13.09 25.86 6.86
N ASP A 90 12.97 26.72 7.85
CA ASP A 90 14.12 27.36 8.52
C ASP A 90 14.53 26.62 9.80
N CYS A 91 13.92 25.47 10.09
CA CYS A 91 14.07 24.75 11.37
C CYS A 91 15.52 24.44 11.73
N ARG A 92 16.35 23.98 10.80
CA ARG A 92 17.77 23.64 11.08
C ARG A 92 18.55 24.83 11.60
N ALA A 93 18.37 25.99 10.97
CA ALA A 93 19.06 27.20 11.39
C ALA A 93 18.56 27.70 12.78
N VAL A 94 17.28 27.56 13.04
CA VAL A 94 16.67 28.01 14.30
C VAL A 94 16.98 27.07 15.46
N LEU A 95 16.89 25.76 15.25
CA LEU A 95 17.01 24.76 16.31
C LEU A 95 18.47 24.43 16.67
N ALA A 96 19.43 24.68 15.79
CA ALA A 96 20.84 24.29 15.97
C ALA A 96 21.50 24.86 17.25
N GLU A 97 21.00 25.96 17.78
CA GLU A 97 21.55 26.65 18.93
C GLU A 97 21.00 26.15 20.28
N TYR A 98 19.97 25.27 20.23
CA TYR A 98 19.23 24.89 21.41
C TYR A 98 19.40 23.43 21.76
N LYS A 99 19.61 23.14 23.04
CA LYS A 99 19.73 21.79 23.57
C LYS A 99 18.46 21.38 24.34
N GLU A 100 18.03 22.21 25.26
CA GLU A 100 16.80 22.03 26.01
C GLU A 100 15.75 23.02 25.51
N CYS A 101 14.60 22.54 25.08
CA CYS A 101 13.55 23.38 24.53
C CYS A 101 12.21 22.67 24.44
N PHE A 102 11.17 23.46 24.19
CA PHE A 102 9.89 22.95 23.71
C PHE A 102 9.72 23.34 22.24
N ILE A 103 9.18 22.42 21.44
CA ILE A 103 8.80 22.70 20.04
C ILE A 103 7.28 22.51 19.95
N TYR A 104 6.60 23.56 19.54
CA TYR A 104 5.18 23.54 19.26
C TYR A 104 4.92 23.27 17.78
N PHE A 105 4.10 22.27 17.52
CA PHE A 105 3.58 21.91 16.21
C PHE A 105 2.10 22.32 16.15
N PRO A 106 1.71 23.23 15.25
CA PRO A 106 0.31 23.56 15.05
C PRO A 106 -0.45 22.35 14.50
N PRO A 107 -1.77 22.27 14.72
CA PRO A 107 -2.58 21.27 14.06
C PRO A 107 -2.50 21.49 12.54
N LYS A 108 -2.49 20.40 11.79
CA LYS A 108 -2.71 20.44 10.34
C LYS A 108 -4.17 20.78 10.07
N PRO A 109 -4.51 21.14 8.80
CA PRO A 109 -5.89 21.30 8.41
C PRO A 109 -6.74 20.10 8.84
N GLU A 110 -7.99 20.33 9.17
CA GLU A 110 -8.96 19.29 9.53
C GLU A 110 -8.97 18.16 8.51
N HIS A 111 -9.26 16.94 8.99
CA HIS A 111 -9.36 15.73 8.17
C HIS A 111 -8.04 15.17 7.60
N THR A 112 -6.90 15.43 8.24
CA THR A 112 -5.60 14.88 7.80
C THR A 112 -5.15 13.65 8.58
N SER A 113 -5.89 13.19 9.59
CA SER A 113 -5.55 12.02 10.39
C SER A 113 -6.47 10.83 10.15
N LEU A 114 -5.97 9.63 10.45
CA LEU A 114 -6.79 8.42 10.43
C LEU A 114 -7.94 8.48 11.46
N ILE A 115 -7.78 9.24 12.54
CA ILE A 115 -8.83 9.43 13.57
C ILE A 115 -9.99 10.24 12.97
N ALA A 116 -9.69 11.38 12.31
CA ALA A 116 -10.69 12.20 11.65
C ALA A 116 -11.37 11.45 10.51
N PHE A 117 -10.60 10.65 9.75
CA PHE A 117 -11.15 9.85 8.67
C PHE A 117 -12.09 8.75 9.20
N ARG A 118 -11.75 8.08 10.30
CA ARG A 118 -12.62 7.12 10.97
C ARG A 118 -13.93 7.77 11.41
N GLU A 119 -13.86 8.96 12.01
CA GLU A 119 -15.05 9.71 12.44
C GLU A 119 -15.93 10.11 11.25
N LEU A 120 -15.33 10.55 10.15
CA LEU A 120 -16.04 10.87 8.91
C LEU A 120 -16.86 9.65 8.41
N ILE A 121 -16.25 8.48 8.36
CA ILE A 121 -16.93 7.26 7.91
C ILE A 121 -18.02 6.83 8.90
N ALA A 122 -17.78 6.93 10.20
CA ALA A 122 -18.79 6.67 11.22
C ALA A 122 -19.99 7.61 11.06
N HIS A 123 -19.74 8.90 10.79
CA HIS A 123 -20.80 9.89 10.55
C HIS A 123 -21.60 9.59 9.27
N LEU A 124 -20.96 9.20 8.17
CA LEU A 124 -21.65 8.79 6.94
C LEU A 124 -22.63 7.62 7.18
N ARG A 125 -22.28 6.71 8.09
CA ARG A 125 -23.11 5.56 8.44
C ARG A 125 -24.07 5.80 9.64
N ALA A 126 -23.99 6.94 10.30
CA ALA A 126 -24.90 7.32 11.39
C ALA A 126 -26.37 7.45 10.89
N PRO A 127 -27.37 7.42 11.79
CA PRO A 127 -28.78 7.54 11.41
C PRO A 127 -29.11 8.79 10.56
N GLU A 128 -28.41 9.88 10.80
CA GLU A 128 -28.47 11.15 10.05
C GLU A 128 -27.57 11.22 8.83
N GLY A 129 -26.71 10.21 8.64
CA GLY A 129 -25.72 10.17 7.57
C GLY A 129 -26.29 9.78 6.20
N CYS A 130 -25.45 9.28 5.32
CA CYS A 130 -25.81 8.95 3.95
C CYS A 130 -26.62 7.65 3.87
N PRO A 131 -27.82 7.65 3.29
CA PRO A 131 -28.63 6.43 3.15
C PRO A 131 -27.95 5.32 2.37
N TRP A 132 -27.18 5.67 1.33
CA TRP A 132 -26.47 4.69 0.51
C TRP A 132 -25.35 4.00 1.30
N ASP A 133 -24.53 4.75 2.04
CA ASP A 133 -23.44 4.19 2.86
C ASP A 133 -24.00 3.28 3.98
N ARG A 134 -25.14 3.62 4.56
CA ARG A 134 -25.82 2.84 5.60
C ARG A 134 -26.32 1.48 5.12
N GLU A 135 -26.69 1.37 3.85
CA GLU A 135 -27.15 0.10 3.25
C GLU A 135 -25.98 -0.82 2.88
N GLN A 136 -24.74 -0.33 2.89
CA GLN A 136 -23.59 -1.15 2.54
C GLN A 136 -23.30 -2.21 3.59
N THR A 137 -22.92 -3.38 3.10
CA THR A 137 -22.50 -4.55 3.87
C THR A 137 -21.15 -5.04 3.36
N HIS A 138 -20.48 -5.91 4.11
CA HIS A 138 -19.27 -6.59 3.62
C HIS A 138 -19.45 -7.26 2.26
N GLN A 139 -20.65 -7.73 1.94
CA GLN A 139 -20.94 -8.41 0.67
C GLN A 139 -21.16 -7.44 -0.48
N THR A 140 -21.86 -6.33 -0.26
CA THR A 140 -22.11 -5.34 -1.32
C THR A 140 -20.82 -4.60 -1.73
N LEU A 141 -19.88 -4.41 -0.82
CA LEU A 141 -18.62 -3.71 -1.05
C LEU A 141 -17.52 -4.58 -1.69
N LYS A 142 -17.76 -5.88 -1.92
CA LYS A 142 -16.73 -6.75 -2.52
C LYS A 142 -16.29 -6.32 -3.91
N SER A 143 -17.22 -5.84 -4.73
CA SER A 143 -16.90 -5.34 -6.07
C SER A 143 -16.04 -4.08 -6.00
N ASN A 144 -16.42 -3.14 -5.14
CA ASN A 144 -15.67 -1.89 -4.96
C ASN A 144 -14.24 -2.16 -4.45
N LEU A 145 -14.09 -2.99 -3.41
CA LEU A 145 -12.74 -3.36 -2.92
C LEU A 145 -11.86 -3.97 -4.02
N LEU A 146 -12.44 -4.77 -4.93
CA LEU A 146 -11.71 -5.33 -6.05
C LEU A 146 -11.36 -4.28 -7.09
N GLU A 147 -12.28 -3.36 -7.40
CA GLU A 147 -12.10 -2.25 -8.33
C GLU A 147 -10.97 -1.34 -7.85
N GLU A 148 -11.04 -0.80 -6.62
CA GLU A 148 -9.99 0.03 -6.03
C GLU A 148 -8.62 -0.69 -6.01
N THR A 149 -8.62 -2.01 -5.78
CA THR A 149 -7.36 -2.79 -5.83
C THR A 149 -6.74 -2.77 -7.23
N TYR A 150 -7.53 -2.85 -8.29
CA TYR A 150 -7.03 -2.80 -9.66
C TYR A 150 -6.66 -1.38 -10.09
N GLU A 151 -7.37 -0.34 -9.62
CA GLU A 151 -7.05 1.05 -9.87
C GLU A 151 -5.70 1.43 -9.23
N VAL A 152 -5.41 0.96 -8.01
CA VAL A 152 -4.07 1.07 -7.42
C VAL A 152 -3.00 0.40 -8.29
N LEU A 153 -3.27 -0.78 -8.87
CA LEU A 153 -2.32 -1.45 -9.76
C LEU A 153 -2.09 -0.65 -11.04
N ASP A 154 -3.13 -0.08 -11.62
CA ASP A 154 -3.03 0.75 -12.82
C ASP A 154 -2.29 2.06 -12.55
N ALA A 155 -2.53 2.72 -11.40
CA ALA A 155 -1.81 3.90 -10.96
C ALA A 155 -0.30 3.64 -10.74
N ILE A 156 0.07 2.47 -10.18
CA ILE A 156 1.47 2.04 -10.05
C ILE A 156 2.13 1.90 -11.43
N GLU A 157 1.41 1.37 -12.43
CA GLU A 157 1.94 1.22 -13.78
C GLU A 157 1.97 2.53 -14.56
N GLY A 158 1.02 3.43 -14.30
CA GLY A 158 0.98 4.79 -14.85
C GLY A 158 2.17 5.64 -14.41
N GLY A 159 2.69 5.39 -13.21
CA GLY A 159 3.89 6.04 -12.67
C GLY A 159 3.66 7.46 -12.15
N GLU A 160 2.42 7.99 -12.23
CA GLU A 160 2.09 9.33 -11.73
C GLU A 160 1.78 9.27 -10.22
N PRO A 161 2.58 9.96 -9.37
CA PRO A 161 2.38 9.91 -7.91
C PRO A 161 1.01 10.42 -7.43
N ALA A 162 0.39 11.33 -8.18
CA ALA A 162 -0.91 11.90 -7.84
C ALA A 162 -2.02 10.84 -7.97
N ASP A 163 -2.02 10.08 -9.05
CA ASP A 163 -2.99 9.00 -9.29
C ASP A 163 -2.84 7.90 -8.22
N LEU A 164 -1.60 7.50 -7.94
CA LEU A 164 -1.36 6.52 -6.86
C LEU A 164 -1.82 7.03 -5.48
N GLN A 165 -1.69 8.33 -5.20
CA GLN A 165 -2.17 8.92 -3.96
C GLN A 165 -3.70 8.85 -3.87
N GLU A 166 -4.41 9.13 -4.95
CA GLU A 166 -5.88 9.06 -5.05
C GLU A 166 -6.35 7.63 -4.79
N GLU A 167 -5.86 6.66 -5.55
CA GLU A 167 -6.30 5.26 -5.48
C GLU A 167 -5.94 4.59 -4.15
N LEU A 168 -4.82 4.95 -3.53
CA LEU A 168 -4.52 4.51 -2.16
C LEU A 168 -5.50 5.09 -1.14
N GLY A 169 -6.04 6.28 -1.38
CA GLY A 169 -7.10 6.89 -0.58
C GLY A 169 -8.40 6.09 -0.68
N ASP A 170 -8.80 5.69 -1.88
CA ASP A 170 -10.01 4.92 -2.14
C ASP A 170 -9.92 3.50 -1.60
N LEU A 171 -8.76 2.86 -1.74
CA LEU A 171 -8.50 1.57 -1.07
C LEU A 171 -8.54 1.69 0.46
N LEU A 172 -8.01 2.78 1.05
CA LEU A 172 -8.10 3.04 2.48
C LEU A 172 -9.55 3.26 2.91
N LEU A 173 -10.38 3.94 2.10
CA LEU A 173 -11.81 4.09 2.33
C LEU A 173 -12.49 2.72 2.49
N GLN A 174 -12.22 1.76 1.61
CA GLN A 174 -12.78 0.42 1.70
C GLN A 174 -12.40 -0.25 3.03
N ILE A 175 -11.15 -0.12 3.47
CA ILE A 175 -10.67 -0.71 4.73
C ILE A 175 -11.41 -0.12 5.93
N VAL A 176 -11.51 1.22 6.00
CA VAL A 176 -12.15 1.92 7.12
C VAL A 176 -13.66 1.68 7.13
N LEU A 177 -14.29 1.65 5.96
CA LEU A 177 -15.73 1.36 5.81
C LEU A 177 -16.07 -0.07 6.27
N HIS A 178 -15.27 -1.06 5.87
CA HIS A 178 -15.40 -2.43 6.36
C HIS A 178 -15.22 -2.53 7.89
N ALA A 179 -14.25 -1.80 8.46
CA ALA A 179 -14.03 -1.79 9.90
C ALA A 179 -15.20 -1.11 10.63
N GLN A 180 -15.80 -0.07 10.07
CA GLN A 180 -16.97 0.59 10.64
C GLN A 180 -18.21 -0.34 10.64
N ILE A 181 -18.45 -1.09 9.56
CA ILE A 181 -19.50 -2.10 9.50
C ILE A 181 -19.30 -3.15 10.60
N ALA A 182 -18.07 -3.62 10.79
CA ALA A 182 -17.76 -4.60 11.84
C ALA A 182 -17.99 -4.05 13.26
N VAL A 183 -17.73 -2.76 13.49
CA VAL A 183 -18.07 -2.09 14.77
C VAL A 183 -19.59 -2.11 15.01
N GLU A 184 -20.40 -1.80 13.98
CA GLU A 184 -21.86 -1.80 14.07
C GLU A 184 -22.41 -3.20 14.37
N ASP A 185 -21.78 -4.24 13.80
CA ASP A 185 -22.09 -5.64 14.04
C ASP A 185 -21.47 -6.19 15.35
N SER A 186 -20.73 -5.37 16.11
CA SER A 186 -20.05 -5.74 17.36
C SER A 186 -19.00 -6.86 17.19
N GLU A 187 -18.31 -6.89 16.06
CA GLU A 187 -17.31 -7.91 15.73
C GLU A 187 -15.87 -7.43 16.07
N PHE A 188 -15.40 -6.39 15.45
CA PHE A 188 -14.06 -5.81 15.66
C PHE A 188 -14.03 -4.34 15.23
N SER A 189 -12.99 -3.62 15.65
CA SER A 189 -12.73 -2.22 15.31
C SER A 189 -11.54 -2.05 14.37
N LEU A 190 -11.36 -0.83 13.81
CA LEU A 190 -10.16 -0.47 13.08
C LEU A 190 -8.89 -0.60 13.95
N ASP A 191 -8.99 -0.32 15.24
CA ASP A 191 -7.86 -0.44 16.17
C ASP A 191 -7.44 -1.91 16.31
N ASP A 192 -8.38 -2.85 16.31
CA ASP A 192 -8.09 -4.30 16.31
C ASP A 192 -7.40 -4.73 15.00
N VAL A 193 -7.80 -4.17 13.86
CA VAL A 193 -7.15 -4.43 12.56
C VAL A 193 -5.70 -3.94 12.59
N ILE A 194 -5.48 -2.72 13.08
CA ILE A 194 -4.15 -2.12 13.21
C ILE A 194 -3.29 -2.91 14.20
N GLN A 195 -3.83 -3.27 15.36
CA GLN A 195 -3.13 -4.08 16.34
C GLN A 195 -2.70 -5.42 15.74
N GLY A 196 -3.62 -6.13 15.09
CA GLY A 196 -3.35 -7.44 14.52
C GLY A 196 -2.25 -7.41 13.45
N ILE A 197 -2.22 -6.37 12.58
CA ILE A 197 -1.16 -6.25 11.58
C ILE A 197 0.18 -5.84 12.21
N ASN A 198 0.19 -4.96 13.21
CA ASN A 198 1.40 -4.56 13.93
C ASN A 198 2.06 -5.76 14.64
N GLU A 199 1.28 -6.55 15.36
CA GLU A 199 1.76 -7.77 16.02
C GLU A 199 2.36 -8.75 15.02
N LYS A 200 1.67 -8.97 13.90
CA LYS A 200 2.09 -9.85 12.82
C LYS A 200 3.41 -9.40 12.17
N ILE A 201 3.53 -8.13 11.82
CA ILE A 201 4.74 -7.56 11.20
C ILE A 201 5.91 -7.64 12.17
N THR A 202 5.72 -7.24 13.42
CA THR A 202 6.74 -7.31 14.48
C THR A 202 7.22 -8.75 14.72
N PHE A 203 6.30 -9.71 14.78
CA PHE A 203 6.63 -11.13 14.97
C PHE A 203 7.43 -11.70 13.80
N ARG A 204 7.10 -11.33 12.56
CA ARG A 204 7.74 -11.86 11.34
C ARG A 204 9.05 -11.16 10.97
N HIS A 205 9.44 -10.11 11.69
CA HIS A 205 10.69 -9.37 11.45
C HIS A 205 11.58 -9.34 12.70
N PRO A 206 11.95 -10.51 13.26
CA PRO A 206 12.78 -10.56 14.49
C PRO A 206 14.19 -9.99 14.26
N HIS A 207 14.68 -9.96 13.03
CA HIS A 207 15.95 -9.31 12.65
C HIS A 207 15.89 -7.79 12.73
N VAL A 208 14.69 -7.18 12.83
CA VAL A 208 14.49 -5.73 13.00
C VAL A 208 14.11 -5.39 14.43
N PHE A 209 13.26 -6.23 15.07
CA PHE A 209 12.63 -5.92 16.36
C PHE A 209 13.18 -6.76 17.52
N LYS A 210 14.06 -7.74 17.23
CA LYS A 210 14.73 -8.62 18.20
C LYS A 210 16.18 -8.85 17.77
N ASP A 211 16.91 -9.66 18.51
CA ASP A 211 18.32 -9.96 18.26
C ASP A 211 18.49 -11.21 17.35
N LEU A 212 18.02 -11.12 16.09
CA LEU A 212 18.25 -12.17 15.09
C LEU A 212 19.14 -11.64 13.96
N ASP A 213 20.31 -12.20 13.81
CA ASP A 213 21.20 -11.87 12.68
C ASP A 213 20.73 -12.57 11.40
N VAL A 214 20.82 -11.86 10.26
CA VAL A 214 20.50 -12.36 8.93
C VAL A 214 21.59 -11.94 7.93
N ASN A 215 21.91 -12.83 6.97
CA ASN A 215 22.95 -12.61 5.97
C ASN A 215 22.33 -12.32 4.58
N GLY A 216 21.45 -11.33 4.50
CA GLY A 216 20.84 -10.91 3.24
C GLY A 216 19.35 -11.27 3.10
N VAL A 217 18.83 -11.01 1.91
CA VAL A 217 17.39 -11.12 1.60
C VAL A 217 16.89 -12.57 1.68
N ASP A 218 17.70 -13.53 1.24
CA ASP A 218 17.31 -14.95 1.20
C ASP A 218 17.06 -15.51 2.61
N ASP A 219 17.93 -15.16 3.58
CA ASP A 219 17.74 -15.54 4.98
C ASP A 219 16.45 -14.91 5.57
N VAL A 220 16.17 -13.67 5.22
CA VAL A 220 14.93 -12.97 5.64
C VAL A 220 13.70 -13.71 5.10
N LEU A 221 13.70 -14.05 3.81
CA LEU A 221 12.57 -14.75 3.17
C LEU A 221 12.37 -16.16 3.76
N HIS A 222 13.45 -16.88 4.00
CA HIS A 222 13.39 -18.19 4.64
C HIS A 222 12.79 -18.10 6.06
N ASN A 223 13.32 -17.22 6.89
CA ASN A 223 12.85 -17.02 8.27
C ASN A 223 11.38 -16.57 8.30
N TRP A 224 10.97 -15.69 7.38
CA TRP A 224 9.60 -15.21 7.28
C TRP A 224 8.60 -16.35 7.01
N GLU A 225 8.95 -17.33 6.15
CA GLU A 225 8.08 -18.48 5.90
C GLU A 225 8.01 -19.43 7.10
N VAL A 226 9.11 -19.66 7.80
CA VAL A 226 9.13 -20.46 9.04
C VAL A 226 8.23 -19.82 10.09
N LEU A 227 8.42 -18.53 10.38
CA LEU A 227 7.64 -17.78 11.35
C LEU A 227 6.14 -17.71 11.00
N LYS A 228 5.82 -17.58 9.71
CA LYS A 228 4.45 -17.64 9.22
C LYS A 228 3.80 -19.01 9.41
N SER A 229 4.59 -20.09 9.38
CA SER A 229 4.12 -21.43 9.68
C SER A 229 3.87 -21.61 11.18
N GLU A 230 4.80 -21.17 12.03
CA GLU A 230 4.68 -21.21 13.50
C GLU A 230 3.48 -20.38 14.00
N GLU A 231 3.27 -19.19 13.46
CA GLU A 231 2.10 -18.34 13.79
C GLU A 231 0.79 -19.07 13.52
N ARG A 232 0.73 -19.84 12.42
CA ARG A 232 -0.48 -20.60 12.06
C ARG A 232 -0.73 -21.78 13.01
N GLU A 233 0.35 -22.45 13.44
CA GLU A 233 0.25 -23.53 14.41
C GLU A 233 -0.23 -23.02 15.77
N ASN A 234 0.31 -21.90 16.23
CA ASN A 234 -0.04 -21.27 17.50
C ASN A 234 -1.50 -20.79 17.53
N ASN A 235 -2.02 -20.30 16.40
CA ASN A 235 -3.40 -19.80 16.28
C ASN A 235 -4.45 -20.92 16.11
N HIS A 236 -4.09 -22.20 16.36
CA HIS A 236 -4.97 -23.37 16.23
C HIS A 236 -5.71 -23.48 14.88
N LYS A 237 -5.25 -22.78 13.85
CA LYS A 237 -5.77 -22.90 12.48
C LYS A 237 -5.05 -24.06 11.76
N LYS A 238 -5.10 -25.27 12.36
CA LYS A 238 -4.70 -26.48 11.63
C LYS A 238 -5.55 -26.56 10.37
N LYS A 239 -4.88 -26.55 9.23
CA LYS A 239 -5.48 -26.77 7.93
C LYS A 239 -5.10 -28.15 7.45
N ASP A 240 -6.04 -28.87 6.87
CA ASP A 240 -5.81 -30.24 6.39
C ASP A 240 -4.90 -30.23 5.13
N SER A 241 -4.82 -29.08 4.44
CA SER A 241 -3.97 -28.92 3.27
C SER A 241 -3.10 -27.65 3.36
N ILE A 242 -1.86 -27.74 2.86
CA ILE A 242 -0.96 -26.59 2.69
C ILE A 242 -1.55 -25.53 1.74
N LEU A 243 -2.44 -25.93 0.85
CA LEU A 243 -3.08 -25.06 -0.14
C LEU A 243 -4.28 -24.27 0.41
N GLU A 244 -4.90 -24.71 1.50
CA GLU A 244 -6.10 -24.06 2.09
C GLU A 244 -5.86 -22.64 2.58
N SER A 245 -4.60 -22.25 2.74
CA SER A 245 -4.27 -20.89 3.17
C SER A 245 -4.30 -19.85 2.04
N ILE A 246 -4.48 -20.30 0.81
CA ILE A 246 -4.50 -19.45 -0.38
C ILE A 246 -5.97 -19.08 -0.64
N PRO A 247 -6.31 -17.77 -0.69
CA PRO A 247 -7.67 -17.34 -0.96
C PRO A 247 -8.14 -17.84 -2.33
N ARG A 248 -9.29 -18.50 -2.36
CA ARG A 248 -9.87 -19.04 -3.60
C ARG A 248 -10.46 -17.96 -4.52
N ALA A 249 -10.63 -16.75 -4.01
CA ALA A 249 -11.15 -15.60 -4.74
C ALA A 249 -10.08 -14.85 -5.55
N LEU A 250 -8.81 -15.28 -5.49
CA LEU A 250 -7.75 -14.70 -6.31
C LEU A 250 -8.02 -14.90 -7.81
N PRO A 251 -7.55 -13.98 -8.68
CA PRO A 251 -7.50 -14.20 -10.12
C PRO A 251 -6.87 -15.55 -10.45
N SER A 252 -7.35 -16.22 -11.49
CA SER A 252 -7.07 -17.64 -11.71
C SER A 252 -5.59 -17.96 -11.97
N LEU A 253 -4.88 -17.10 -12.71
CA LEU A 253 -3.44 -17.31 -12.94
C LEU A 253 -2.63 -17.11 -11.66
N LEU A 254 -2.98 -16.08 -10.86
CA LEU A 254 -2.34 -15.83 -9.57
C LEU A 254 -2.62 -16.96 -8.58
N LEU A 255 -3.87 -17.49 -8.56
CA LEU A 255 -4.24 -18.65 -7.74
C LEU A 255 -3.41 -19.89 -8.11
N ALA A 256 -3.32 -20.19 -9.41
CA ALA A 256 -2.53 -21.31 -9.94
C ALA A 256 -1.05 -21.16 -9.57
N GLN A 257 -0.46 -19.98 -9.76
CA GLN A 257 0.92 -19.70 -9.40
C GLN A 257 1.20 -19.87 -7.91
N ASN A 258 0.26 -19.43 -7.05
CA ASN A 258 0.37 -19.63 -5.60
C ASN A 258 0.29 -21.10 -5.22
N TYR A 259 -0.57 -21.90 -5.87
CA TYR A 259 -0.65 -23.35 -5.65
C TYR A 259 0.66 -24.03 -6.03
N GLN A 260 1.19 -23.76 -7.20
CA GLN A 260 2.47 -24.32 -7.68
C GLN A 260 3.63 -23.92 -6.77
N SER A 261 3.74 -22.64 -6.39
CA SER A 261 4.76 -22.14 -5.48
C SER A 261 4.69 -22.81 -4.11
N ARG A 262 3.49 -23.12 -3.63
CA ARG A 262 3.31 -23.81 -2.36
C ARG A 262 3.68 -25.29 -2.45
N ALA A 263 3.35 -25.96 -3.56
CA ALA A 263 3.71 -27.34 -3.81
C ALA A 263 5.24 -27.50 -3.97
N ALA A 264 5.89 -26.59 -4.67
CA ALA A 264 7.35 -26.57 -4.85
C ALA A 264 8.11 -26.53 -3.50
N ARG A 265 7.62 -25.79 -2.50
CA ARG A 265 8.25 -25.68 -1.17
C ARG A 265 8.27 -26.99 -0.39
N VAL A 266 7.43 -27.95 -0.71
CA VAL A 266 7.41 -29.28 -0.10
C VAL A 266 8.05 -30.34 -0.97
N GLY A 267 8.80 -29.90 -2.01
CA GLY A 267 9.54 -30.80 -2.90
C GLY A 267 8.74 -31.31 -4.09
N PHE A 268 7.51 -30.83 -4.31
CA PHE A 268 6.73 -31.15 -5.50
C PHE A 268 7.01 -30.12 -6.60
N ASP A 269 8.16 -30.24 -7.24
CA ASP A 269 8.63 -29.36 -8.30
C ASP A 269 9.50 -30.11 -9.33
N TRP A 270 9.64 -29.52 -10.50
CA TRP A 270 10.55 -29.98 -11.53
C TRP A 270 12.01 -29.70 -11.15
N PRO A 271 13.00 -30.47 -11.68
CA PRO A 271 14.41 -30.24 -11.35
C PRO A 271 15.00 -28.98 -12.03
N ASP A 272 14.47 -28.59 -13.18
CA ASP A 272 14.85 -27.42 -13.97
C ASP A 272 13.70 -26.94 -14.87
N VAL A 273 13.92 -25.91 -15.67
CA VAL A 273 12.89 -25.27 -16.51
C VAL A 273 12.56 -26.06 -17.78
N GLU A 274 13.47 -26.87 -18.32
CA GLU A 274 13.27 -27.57 -19.60
C GLU A 274 12.07 -28.54 -19.57
N PRO A 275 11.90 -29.41 -18.55
CA PRO A 275 10.70 -30.23 -18.45
C PRO A 275 9.39 -29.44 -18.32
N VAL A 276 9.45 -28.21 -17.76
CA VAL A 276 8.27 -27.34 -17.67
C VAL A 276 7.87 -26.83 -19.05
N LEU A 277 8.85 -26.48 -19.90
CA LEU A 277 8.61 -26.07 -21.29
C LEU A 277 8.13 -27.26 -22.12
N ASP A 278 8.71 -28.46 -21.94
CA ASP A 278 8.25 -29.68 -22.60
C ASP A 278 6.78 -29.97 -22.26
N LYS A 279 6.36 -29.73 -20.99
CA LYS A 279 4.95 -29.91 -20.60
C LYS A 279 4.01 -28.95 -21.34
N VAL A 280 4.41 -27.71 -21.62
CA VAL A 280 3.60 -26.80 -22.47
C VAL A 280 3.42 -27.37 -23.87
N VAL A 281 4.45 -27.97 -24.46
CA VAL A 281 4.38 -28.59 -25.78
C VAL A 281 3.45 -29.82 -25.76
N GLU A 282 3.52 -30.61 -24.69
CA GLU A 282 2.63 -31.77 -24.46
C GLU A 282 1.17 -31.31 -24.40
N GLU A 283 0.82 -30.31 -23.58
CA GLU A 283 -0.56 -29.80 -23.45
C GLU A 283 -1.11 -29.23 -24.78
N VAL A 284 -0.26 -28.57 -25.57
CA VAL A 284 -0.63 -28.13 -26.92
C VAL A 284 -0.95 -29.33 -27.83
N GLY A 285 -0.20 -30.43 -27.68
CA GLY A 285 -0.45 -31.68 -28.40
C GLY A 285 -1.79 -32.31 -28.01
N GLU A 286 -2.06 -32.44 -26.73
CA GLU A 286 -3.29 -33.01 -26.17
C GLU A 286 -4.53 -32.16 -26.53
N LEU A 287 -4.43 -30.84 -26.51
CA LEU A 287 -5.48 -29.93 -26.99
C LEU A 287 -5.81 -30.14 -28.47
N ARG A 288 -4.82 -30.43 -29.32
CA ARG A 288 -5.02 -30.73 -30.77
C ARG A 288 -5.69 -32.07 -30.98
N GLU A 289 -5.45 -33.05 -30.12
CA GLU A 289 -5.99 -34.39 -30.20
C GLU A 289 -7.37 -34.53 -29.56
N ALA A 290 -7.77 -33.60 -28.70
CA ALA A 290 -9.05 -33.55 -28.03
C ALA A 290 -10.24 -33.49 -29.02
N LYS A 291 -11.20 -34.39 -28.83
CA LYS A 291 -12.31 -34.60 -29.80
C LYS A 291 -13.63 -34.02 -29.32
N THR A 292 -13.79 -33.86 -28.02
CA THR A 292 -15.00 -33.28 -27.44
C THR A 292 -14.72 -31.90 -26.87
N ARG A 293 -15.77 -31.10 -26.73
CA ARG A 293 -15.65 -29.75 -26.16
C ARG A 293 -15.14 -29.79 -24.70
N GLU A 294 -15.59 -30.77 -23.96
CA GLU A 294 -15.20 -30.98 -22.55
C GLU A 294 -13.70 -31.32 -22.47
N GLN A 295 -13.19 -32.16 -23.38
CA GLN A 295 -11.76 -32.46 -23.45
C GLN A 295 -10.96 -31.20 -23.84
N GLN A 296 -11.41 -30.48 -24.86
CA GLN A 296 -10.73 -29.22 -25.31
C GLN A 296 -10.68 -28.19 -24.18
N GLU A 297 -11.73 -28.06 -23.37
CA GLU A 297 -11.76 -27.15 -22.22
C GLU A 297 -10.80 -27.59 -21.11
N ALA A 298 -10.70 -28.89 -20.82
CA ALA A 298 -9.76 -29.44 -19.85
C ALA A 298 -8.31 -29.20 -20.29
N GLU A 299 -7.93 -29.61 -21.52
CA GLU A 299 -6.56 -29.44 -22.03
C GLU A 299 -6.16 -27.96 -22.13
N LEU A 300 -7.12 -27.05 -22.45
CA LEU A 300 -6.87 -25.61 -22.42
C LEU A 300 -6.56 -25.13 -20.99
N GLY A 301 -7.25 -25.66 -19.99
CA GLY A 301 -6.98 -25.40 -18.59
C GLY A 301 -5.58 -25.87 -18.17
N ASP A 302 -5.19 -27.08 -18.59
CA ASP A 302 -3.88 -27.66 -18.31
C ASP A 302 -2.76 -26.87 -18.99
N LEU A 303 -2.99 -26.39 -20.23
CA LEU A 303 -2.08 -25.50 -20.94
C LEU A 303 -1.87 -24.17 -20.18
N PHE A 304 -2.95 -23.53 -19.70
CA PHE A 304 -2.81 -22.32 -18.88
C PHE A 304 -2.03 -22.60 -17.59
N PHE A 305 -2.27 -23.72 -16.94
CA PHE A 305 -1.57 -24.11 -15.73
C PHE A 305 -0.08 -24.36 -15.98
N ALA A 306 0.27 -24.99 -17.09
CA ALA A 306 1.67 -25.19 -17.53
C ALA A 306 2.35 -23.85 -17.83
N LEU A 307 1.68 -22.91 -18.53
CA LEU A 307 2.22 -21.57 -18.78
C LEU A 307 2.45 -20.76 -17.50
N VAL A 308 1.57 -20.89 -16.52
CA VAL A 308 1.77 -20.29 -15.19
C VAL A 308 3.01 -20.85 -14.51
N ASN A 309 3.27 -22.16 -14.67
CA ASN A 309 4.47 -22.78 -14.11
C ASN A 309 5.76 -22.27 -14.79
N VAL A 310 5.74 -22.06 -16.10
CA VAL A 310 6.85 -21.39 -16.81
C VAL A 310 7.10 -19.99 -16.23
N SER A 311 6.03 -19.20 -16.03
CA SER A 311 6.15 -17.86 -15.42
C SER A 311 6.80 -17.91 -14.04
N ARG A 312 6.40 -18.88 -13.21
CA ARG A 312 6.98 -19.10 -11.87
C ARG A 312 8.48 -19.44 -11.94
N TRP A 313 8.89 -20.29 -12.85
CA TRP A 313 10.30 -20.69 -13.04
C TRP A 313 11.17 -19.51 -13.49
N TYR A 314 10.65 -18.62 -14.32
CA TYR A 314 11.36 -17.39 -14.72
C TYR A 314 11.23 -16.26 -13.71
N GLY A 315 10.54 -16.46 -12.58
CA GLY A 315 10.35 -15.44 -11.55
C GLY A 315 9.37 -14.33 -11.92
N PHE A 316 8.52 -14.55 -12.93
CA PHE A 316 7.50 -13.60 -13.35
C PHE A 316 6.16 -13.87 -12.63
N ASN A 317 5.38 -12.82 -12.37
CA ASN A 317 3.99 -12.94 -11.98
C ASN A 317 3.15 -13.19 -13.25
N ALA A 318 2.45 -14.33 -13.33
CA ALA A 318 1.70 -14.73 -14.50
C ALA A 318 0.48 -13.81 -14.77
N GLU A 319 -0.23 -13.41 -13.73
CA GLU A 319 -1.37 -12.49 -13.81
C GLU A 319 -0.93 -11.12 -14.33
N ASP A 320 0.14 -10.56 -13.77
CA ASP A 320 0.71 -9.29 -14.17
C ASP A 320 1.26 -9.33 -15.61
N ALA A 321 1.92 -10.40 -15.99
CA ALA A 321 2.42 -10.58 -17.37
C ALA A 321 1.28 -10.55 -18.39
N LEU A 322 0.16 -11.22 -18.11
CA LEU A 322 -1.01 -11.21 -18.97
C LEU A 322 -1.71 -9.86 -18.96
N ARG A 323 -1.85 -9.22 -17.79
CA ARG A 323 -2.43 -7.89 -17.66
C ARG A 323 -1.65 -6.86 -18.49
N LYS A 324 -0.32 -6.82 -18.38
CA LYS A 324 0.53 -5.95 -19.20
C LYS A 324 0.35 -6.17 -20.69
N MET A 325 0.20 -7.42 -21.12
CA MET A 325 -0.08 -7.72 -22.52
C MET A 325 -1.47 -7.22 -22.95
N THR A 326 -2.48 -7.36 -22.10
CA THR A 326 -3.85 -6.90 -22.36
C THR A 326 -3.91 -5.38 -22.47
N LEU A 327 -3.24 -4.64 -21.58
CA LEU A 327 -3.13 -3.17 -21.65
C LEU A 327 -2.37 -2.72 -22.91
N ARG A 328 -1.30 -3.41 -23.26
CA ARG A 328 -0.58 -3.15 -24.52
C ARG A 328 -1.45 -3.40 -25.75
N PHE A 329 -2.26 -4.46 -25.74
CA PHE A 329 -3.24 -4.70 -26.79
C PHE A 329 -4.27 -3.56 -26.88
N TYR A 330 -4.81 -3.13 -25.74
CA TYR A 330 -5.74 -1.99 -25.66
C TYR A 330 -5.14 -0.72 -26.28
N ARG A 331 -3.94 -0.32 -25.86
CA ARG A 331 -3.27 0.89 -26.40
C ARG A 331 -3.08 0.81 -27.90
N ARG A 332 -2.61 -0.32 -28.42
CA ARG A 332 -2.40 -0.52 -29.86
C ARG A 332 -3.72 -0.52 -30.64
N PHE A 333 -4.76 -1.13 -30.08
CA PHE A 333 -6.08 -1.14 -30.71
C PHE A 333 -6.73 0.25 -30.70
N SER A 334 -6.59 1.01 -29.60
CA SER A 334 -7.01 2.41 -29.53
C SER A 334 -6.34 3.29 -30.60
N ARG A 335 -5.09 3.00 -30.98
CA ARG A 335 -4.43 3.67 -32.10
C ARG A 335 -5.14 3.39 -33.43
N ILE A 336 -5.59 2.16 -33.67
CA ILE A 336 -6.38 1.80 -34.86
C ILE A 336 -7.70 2.60 -34.88
N GLU A 337 -8.36 2.71 -33.73
CA GLU A 337 -9.61 3.51 -33.60
C GLU A 337 -9.39 4.99 -33.92
N GLN A 338 -8.30 5.57 -33.39
CA GLN A 338 -7.92 6.96 -33.67
C GLN A 338 -7.64 7.18 -35.15
N GLU A 339 -6.91 6.30 -35.82
CA GLU A 339 -6.63 6.39 -37.25
C GLU A 339 -7.91 6.27 -38.09
N ALA A 340 -8.84 5.39 -37.70
CA ALA A 340 -10.14 5.31 -38.34
C ALA A 340 -10.91 6.64 -38.25
N VAL A 341 -10.96 7.24 -37.06
CA VAL A 341 -11.62 8.55 -36.82
C VAL A 341 -10.96 9.66 -37.63
N GLN A 342 -9.62 9.71 -37.67
CA GLN A 342 -8.88 10.72 -38.46
C GLN A 342 -9.19 10.63 -39.97
N THR A 343 -9.45 9.43 -40.48
CA THR A 343 -9.84 9.21 -41.88
C THR A 343 -11.35 9.36 -42.12
N GLY A 344 -12.13 9.72 -41.08
CA GLY A 344 -13.59 9.86 -41.17
C GLY A 344 -14.34 8.53 -41.32
N ARG A 345 -13.70 7.41 -40.98
CA ARG A 345 -14.23 6.05 -41.09
C ARG A 345 -14.52 5.45 -39.71
N LYS A 346 -15.33 4.42 -39.65
CA LYS A 346 -15.48 3.59 -38.45
C LYS A 346 -14.43 2.46 -38.52
N VAL A 347 -14.05 1.94 -37.38
CA VAL A 347 -13.14 0.77 -37.28
C VAL A 347 -13.68 -0.41 -38.11
N THR A 348 -15.00 -0.59 -38.13
CA THR A 348 -15.69 -1.64 -38.90
C THR A 348 -15.55 -1.48 -40.44
N ASP A 349 -15.13 -0.31 -40.89
CA ASP A 349 -14.95 -0.01 -42.31
C ASP A 349 -13.50 -0.23 -42.78
N LEU A 350 -12.60 -0.56 -41.84
CA LEU A 350 -11.21 -0.89 -42.14
C LEU A 350 -11.07 -2.35 -42.57
N THR A 351 -10.19 -2.60 -43.50
CA THR A 351 -9.76 -3.97 -43.82
C THR A 351 -8.76 -4.48 -42.76
N LEU A 352 -8.61 -5.79 -42.67
CA LEU A 352 -7.62 -6.38 -41.76
C LEU A 352 -6.20 -5.89 -42.09
N GLU A 353 -5.85 -5.71 -43.36
CA GLU A 353 -4.54 -5.20 -43.79
C GLU A 353 -4.31 -3.75 -43.35
N GLU A 354 -5.35 -2.90 -43.35
CA GLU A 354 -5.28 -1.55 -42.84
C GLU A 354 -5.12 -1.52 -41.33
N MET A 355 -5.86 -2.37 -40.59
CA MET A 355 -5.74 -2.51 -39.16
C MET A 355 -4.34 -3.01 -38.77
N ASP A 356 -3.79 -3.99 -39.48
CA ASP A 356 -2.45 -4.55 -39.23
C ASP A 356 -1.36 -3.50 -39.47
N ARG A 357 -1.50 -2.65 -40.48
CA ARG A 357 -0.59 -1.53 -40.73
C ARG A 357 -0.61 -0.51 -39.56
N PHE A 358 -1.79 -0.17 -39.04
CA PHE A 358 -1.90 0.72 -37.91
C PHE A 358 -1.37 0.11 -36.60
N TRP A 359 -1.55 -1.19 -36.44
CA TRP A 359 -0.97 -1.98 -35.37
C TRP A 359 0.57 -1.95 -35.39
N GLU A 360 1.19 -2.11 -36.55
CA GLU A 360 2.65 -2.00 -36.69
C GLU A 360 3.16 -0.58 -36.44
N LEU A 361 2.41 0.45 -36.82
CA LEU A 361 2.75 1.84 -36.45
C LEU A 361 2.71 2.03 -34.92
N ALA A 362 1.68 1.55 -34.24
CA ALA A 362 1.60 1.62 -32.78
C ALA A 362 2.77 0.90 -32.09
N LYS A 363 3.27 -0.20 -32.64
CA LYS A 363 4.47 -0.87 -32.13
C LYS A 363 5.74 -0.05 -32.31
N GLN A 364 5.85 0.71 -33.42
CA GLN A 364 6.99 1.59 -33.69
C GLN A 364 6.97 2.78 -32.72
N ASP A 365 5.81 3.42 -32.53
CA ASP A 365 5.64 4.53 -31.59
C ASP A 365 6.08 4.11 -30.17
N GLU A 366 5.64 2.93 -29.68
CA GLU A 366 6.07 2.39 -28.36
C GLU A 366 7.58 2.13 -28.27
N ALA A 367 8.23 1.74 -29.35
CA ALA A 367 9.67 1.49 -29.36
C ALA A 367 10.49 2.80 -29.33
N ASP A 368 9.99 3.84 -29.97
CA ASP A 368 10.61 5.16 -30.02
C ASP A 368 10.49 5.88 -28.66
N ASP A 369 9.32 5.78 -28.01
CA ASP A 369 9.09 6.31 -26.65
C ASP A 369 10.04 5.64 -25.64
N ALA A 370 10.18 4.32 -25.69
CA ALA A 370 11.06 3.58 -24.79
C ALA A 370 12.56 3.91 -24.97
N GLN A 371 12.97 4.44 -26.11
CA GLN A 371 14.35 4.91 -26.37
C GLN A 371 14.58 6.34 -25.88
N THR A 372 13.52 7.12 -25.70
CA THR A 372 13.61 8.51 -25.28
C THR A 372 13.69 8.62 -23.74
N ASP A 373 13.18 7.64 -23.02
CA ASP A 373 13.15 7.56 -21.56
C ASP A 373 14.34 6.79 -20.94
N ALA A 374 15.25 6.24 -21.75
CA ALA A 374 16.44 5.49 -21.33
C ALA A 374 17.72 6.35 -21.39
#